data_29623730d20c3059671b3259f2ad5f23
#
_entry.id   29623730d20c3059671b3259f2ad5f23
#
_cell.length_a   1.000
_cell.length_b   1.000
_cell.length_c   1.000
_cell.angle_alpha   90.00
_cell.angle_beta   90.00
_cell.angle_gamma   90.00
#
_symmetry.space_group_name_H-M   'P 1'
#
loop_
_entity.id
_entity.type
_entity.pdbx_description
1 polymer ?
#
loop_
_entity_poly.entity_id
_entity_poly.type
_entity_poly.pdbx_seq_one_letter_code
_entity_poly.pdbx_strand_id
1 'polypeptide(L)'
;MSAVDPSLVEIAEDTWRLKGRVGERNVYQYLLASPDRDELLLIDTGTSATPREVVIPALRRLGLPEEALRLVVVTHPDVDHQGGLAGLREVCENAAAACGFADRAMVGDPEKLLADRYECYLAEHGLGMAAEEIRWVRANYGAPVEIDVTFSGGETLPLGSRRLQVLAAPGHSAGHLVLFEPRTGLLFSSDAVHWHACPAADGSPALCPTYEEVDPYLGTIDLIESLAPSEMHSGHWPMRSGAEVLAFLDDSRGFVERVDGVLRARMAEPATLAQLCEAVQDEAGPWDSGPAVLRFAVSGHLRRLVAQGAVETVGAPGAAPRYRLLAATSPAAGSKTLGART
;
A
#
# COMPACT_ATOMS: atom_id res chain seq x y z
N MET A 1 -25.16 15.90 25.70
CA MET A 1 -24.51 14.87 24.84
C MET A 1 -23.28 15.55 24.23
N SER A 2 -22.08 15.14 24.62
CA SER A 2 -20.84 15.64 23.99
C SER A 2 -20.86 15.25 22.50
N ALA A 3 -20.61 16.19 21.62
CA ALA A 3 -20.49 15.90 20.20
C ALA A 3 -19.42 14.81 19.99
N VAL A 4 -19.79 13.73 19.29
CA VAL A 4 -18.84 12.66 18.95
C VAL A 4 -17.79 13.28 18.05
N ASP A 5 -16.53 13.26 18.46
CA ASP A 5 -15.43 13.74 17.66
C ASP A 5 -15.20 12.75 16.50
N PRO A 6 -15.39 13.17 15.24
CA PRO A 6 -15.25 12.27 14.10
C PRO A 6 -13.81 11.81 13.84
N SER A 7 -12.83 12.36 14.57
CA SER A 7 -11.42 11.97 14.47
C SER A 7 -11.06 10.75 15.33
N LEU A 8 -11.90 10.38 16.29
CA LEU A 8 -11.72 9.23 17.19
C LEU A 8 -13.03 8.44 17.26
N VAL A 9 -13.05 7.25 16.69
CA VAL A 9 -14.23 6.39 16.61
C VAL A 9 -13.91 5.00 17.14
N GLU A 10 -14.66 4.55 18.16
CA GLU A 10 -14.61 3.14 18.58
C GLU A 10 -15.33 2.29 17.54
N ILE A 11 -14.60 1.35 16.94
CA ILE A 11 -15.07 0.48 15.86
C ILE A 11 -15.43 -0.92 16.35
N ALA A 12 -14.84 -1.33 17.46
CA ALA A 12 -15.17 -2.53 18.22
C ALA A 12 -14.70 -2.34 19.67
N GLU A 13 -15.04 -3.28 20.57
CA GLU A 13 -14.58 -3.25 21.95
C GLU A 13 -13.05 -3.09 22.01
N ASP A 14 -12.58 -2.09 22.75
CA ASP A 14 -11.16 -1.76 22.92
C ASP A 14 -10.39 -1.62 21.59
N THR A 15 -11.06 -1.08 20.56
CA THR A 15 -10.49 -0.88 19.24
C THR A 15 -10.99 0.43 18.64
N TRP A 16 -10.08 1.34 18.31
CA TRP A 16 -10.41 2.67 17.82
C TRP A 16 -9.74 2.97 16.49
N ARG A 17 -10.49 3.61 15.60
CA ARG A 17 -9.97 4.27 14.41
C ARG A 17 -9.65 5.72 14.74
N LEU A 18 -8.41 6.12 14.49
CA LEU A 18 -7.93 7.49 14.58
C LEU A 18 -7.87 8.06 13.17
N LYS A 19 -8.29 9.32 13.00
CA LYS A 19 -8.34 9.97 11.70
C LYS A 19 -7.36 11.13 11.66
N GLY A 20 -6.31 10.97 10.86
CA GLY A 20 -5.40 12.02 10.43
C GLY A 20 -5.73 12.56 9.04
N ARG A 21 -4.84 13.43 8.54
CA ARG A 21 -4.91 14.02 7.20
C ARG A 21 -3.54 13.98 6.53
N VAL A 22 -3.54 13.76 5.22
CA VAL A 22 -2.37 13.91 4.35
C VAL A 22 -2.83 14.64 3.08
N GLY A 23 -2.49 15.92 2.94
CA GLY A 23 -3.08 16.77 1.93
C GLY A 23 -4.60 16.75 2.00
N GLU A 24 -5.25 16.51 0.87
CA GLU A 24 -6.71 16.44 0.77
C GLU A 24 -7.30 15.08 1.17
N ARG A 25 -6.46 14.07 1.48
CA ARG A 25 -6.90 12.71 1.81
C ARG A 25 -7.00 12.51 3.32
N ASN A 26 -7.92 11.64 3.75
CA ASN A 26 -7.89 11.08 5.10
C ASN A 26 -6.82 9.99 5.17
N VAL A 27 -6.21 9.84 6.35
CA VAL A 27 -5.35 8.69 6.68
C VAL A 27 -5.77 8.16 8.04
N TYR A 28 -5.89 6.84 8.16
CA TYR A 28 -6.38 6.20 9.37
C TYR A 28 -5.29 5.39 10.04
N GLN A 29 -5.19 5.56 11.37
CA GLN A 29 -4.43 4.72 12.26
C GLN A 29 -5.41 3.93 13.13
N TYR A 30 -5.00 2.76 13.60
CA TYR A 30 -5.86 1.91 14.44
C TYR A 30 -5.17 1.62 15.76
N LEU A 31 -5.85 1.98 16.86
CA LEU A 31 -5.39 1.73 18.22
C LEU A 31 -6.20 0.56 18.78
N LEU A 32 -5.51 -0.44 19.30
CA LEU A 32 -6.09 -1.61 19.94
C LEU A 32 -5.57 -1.72 21.37
N ALA A 33 -6.43 -2.07 22.31
CA ALA A 33 -6.04 -2.35 23.69
C ALA A 33 -6.29 -3.82 24.06
N SER A 34 -5.49 -4.32 25.00
CA SER A 34 -5.83 -5.54 25.75
C SER A 34 -7.12 -5.35 26.52
N PRO A 35 -7.85 -6.41 26.91
CA PRO A 35 -9.08 -6.28 27.69
C PRO A 35 -8.89 -5.54 29.02
N ASP A 36 -7.72 -5.66 29.63
CA ASP A 36 -7.36 -4.96 30.86
C ASP A 36 -6.80 -3.55 30.63
N ARG A 37 -6.62 -3.15 29.35
CA ARG A 37 -6.09 -1.86 28.87
C ARG A 37 -4.70 -1.50 29.36
N ASP A 38 -3.90 -2.49 29.74
CA ASP A 38 -2.52 -2.35 30.20
C ASP A 38 -1.48 -2.56 29.09
N GLU A 39 -1.92 -3.07 27.94
CA GLU A 39 -1.14 -3.20 26.70
C GLU A 39 -1.88 -2.59 25.52
N LEU A 40 -1.19 -1.75 24.77
CA LEU A 40 -1.71 -1.12 23.55
C LEU A 40 -0.85 -1.50 22.34
N LEU A 41 -1.52 -1.66 21.21
CA LEU A 41 -0.94 -1.82 19.88
C LEU A 41 -1.47 -0.71 18.97
N LEU A 42 -0.57 -0.06 18.23
CA LEU A 42 -0.93 0.92 17.21
C LEU A 42 -0.54 0.39 15.82
N ILE A 43 -1.45 0.50 14.87
CA ILE A 43 -1.23 0.18 13.45
C ILE A 43 -1.13 1.49 12.70
N ASP A 44 0.01 1.71 12.07
CA ASP A 44 0.46 2.92 11.38
C ASP A 44 0.55 4.16 12.29
N THR A 45 1.36 5.13 11.88
CA THR A 45 1.67 6.31 12.69
C THR A 45 1.33 7.64 12.03
N GLY A 46 0.88 7.59 10.76
CA GLY A 46 0.63 8.79 9.99
C GLY A 46 1.92 9.52 9.59
N THR A 47 1.83 10.83 9.37
CA THR A 47 2.96 11.72 9.12
C THR A 47 3.65 12.14 10.43
N SER A 48 4.78 12.85 10.35
CA SER A 48 5.54 13.34 11.51
C SER A 48 4.72 14.17 12.51
N ALA A 49 3.64 14.81 12.07
CA ALA A 49 2.73 15.59 12.92
C ALA A 49 1.69 14.73 13.65
N THR A 50 1.32 13.58 13.08
CA THR A 50 0.21 12.73 13.55
C THR A 50 0.32 12.28 15.01
N PRO A 51 1.50 11.91 15.55
CA PRO A 51 1.61 11.55 16.97
C PRO A 51 1.10 12.65 17.89
N ARG A 52 1.53 13.89 17.67
CA ARG A 52 1.17 15.05 18.48
C ARG A 52 -0.27 15.49 18.28
N GLU A 53 -0.75 15.46 17.04
CA GLU A 53 -2.06 16.01 16.66
C GLU A 53 -3.20 15.02 16.81
N VAL A 54 -2.93 13.71 16.73
CA VAL A 54 -3.95 12.66 16.67
C VAL A 54 -3.76 11.59 17.75
N VAL A 55 -2.59 10.90 17.78
CA VAL A 55 -2.42 9.71 18.61
C VAL A 55 -2.39 10.04 20.10
N ILE A 56 -1.52 10.96 20.54
CA ILE A 56 -1.41 11.33 21.94
C ILE A 56 -2.69 11.98 22.48
N PRO A 57 -3.34 12.90 21.76
CA PRO A 57 -4.67 13.38 22.18
C PRO A 57 -5.72 12.27 22.32
N ALA A 58 -5.72 11.26 21.42
CA ALA A 58 -6.63 10.13 21.51
C ALA A 58 -6.36 9.28 22.77
N LEU A 59 -5.10 8.93 23.07
CA LEU A 59 -4.73 8.20 24.28
C LEU A 59 -5.23 8.93 25.53
N ARG A 60 -4.95 10.23 25.65
CA ARG A 60 -5.39 11.07 26.78
C ARG A 60 -6.92 11.13 26.93
N ARG A 61 -7.64 11.25 25.81
CA ARG A 61 -9.11 11.28 25.81
C ARG A 61 -9.72 9.95 26.24
N LEU A 62 -9.07 8.83 25.88
CA LEU A 62 -9.48 7.49 26.25
C LEU A 62 -9.04 7.11 27.69
N GLY A 63 -8.22 7.94 28.35
CA GLY A 63 -7.63 7.64 29.64
C GLY A 63 -6.62 6.47 29.59
N LEU A 64 -6.01 6.26 28.43
CA LEU A 64 -5.01 5.22 28.20
C LEU A 64 -3.61 5.82 28.42
N PRO A 65 -2.77 5.21 29.28
CA PRO A 65 -1.43 5.72 29.55
C PRO A 65 -0.51 5.50 28.34
N GLU A 66 0.33 6.48 28.04
CA GLU A 66 1.29 6.45 26.93
C GLU A 66 2.28 5.28 27.09
N GLU A 67 2.61 4.93 28.33
CA GLU A 67 3.50 3.83 28.70
C GLU A 67 2.91 2.44 28.43
N ALA A 68 1.59 2.34 28.23
CA ALA A 68 0.94 1.08 27.86
C ALA A 68 1.13 0.73 26.38
N LEU A 69 1.53 1.69 25.53
CA LEU A 69 1.84 1.40 24.13
C LEU A 69 3.11 0.54 24.05
N ARG A 70 2.93 -0.74 23.67
CA ARG A 70 4.01 -1.74 23.63
C ARG A 70 4.52 -2.01 22.23
N LEU A 71 3.66 -1.88 21.23
CA LEU A 71 3.98 -2.22 19.85
C LEU A 71 3.34 -1.24 18.89
N VAL A 72 4.14 -0.78 17.94
CA VAL A 72 3.71 -0.04 16.77
C VAL A 72 4.03 -0.90 15.55
N VAL A 73 3.02 -1.27 14.79
CA VAL A 73 3.20 -2.00 13.52
C VAL A 73 3.01 -1.01 12.37
N VAL A 74 4.08 -0.71 11.67
CA VAL A 74 4.04 0.03 10.41
C VAL A 74 3.77 -0.95 9.29
N THR A 75 2.66 -0.79 8.59
CA THR A 75 2.21 -1.76 7.59
C THR A 75 3.05 -1.72 6.32
N HIS A 76 3.52 -0.53 5.91
CA HIS A 76 4.32 -0.30 4.72
C HIS A 76 5.09 1.05 4.80
N PRO A 77 6.07 1.31 3.91
CA PRO A 77 7.02 2.42 4.11
C PRO A 77 6.51 3.79 3.69
N ASP A 78 5.30 3.96 3.13
CA ASP A 78 4.84 5.28 2.67
C ASP A 78 4.77 6.28 3.82
N VAL A 79 5.15 7.51 3.52
CA VAL A 79 5.40 8.56 4.51
C VAL A 79 4.20 8.89 5.40
N ASP A 80 3.00 8.71 4.90
CA ASP A 80 1.74 8.92 5.63
C ASP A 80 1.30 7.72 6.49
N HIS A 81 2.10 6.65 6.53
CA HIS A 81 1.91 5.49 7.40
C HIS A 81 3.01 5.35 8.45
N GLN A 82 4.25 5.67 8.09
CA GLN A 82 5.39 5.50 8.99
C GLN A 82 5.99 6.82 9.53
N GLY A 83 5.64 7.98 8.94
CA GLY A 83 6.30 9.26 9.23
C GLY A 83 6.22 9.74 10.68
N GLY A 84 5.21 9.30 11.42
CA GLY A 84 5.04 9.61 12.84
C GLY A 84 5.87 8.75 13.80
N LEU A 85 6.52 7.69 13.31
CA LEU A 85 7.16 6.69 14.18
C LEU A 85 8.21 7.29 15.13
N ALA A 86 9.09 8.17 14.62
CA ALA A 86 10.11 8.82 15.44
C ALA A 86 9.50 9.67 16.58
N GLY A 87 8.55 10.56 16.23
CA GLY A 87 7.89 11.42 17.21
C GLY A 87 7.03 10.63 18.22
N LEU A 88 6.50 9.47 17.83
CA LEU A 88 5.76 8.60 18.74
C LEU A 88 6.70 7.95 19.78
N ARG A 89 7.87 7.48 19.35
CA ARG A 89 8.87 6.87 20.25
C ARG A 89 9.49 7.85 21.24
N GLU A 90 9.53 9.14 20.93
CA GLU A 90 9.96 10.19 21.87
C GLU A 90 9.04 10.28 23.11
N VAL A 91 7.75 9.96 22.94
CA VAL A 91 6.72 10.04 23.98
C VAL A 91 6.42 8.68 24.59
N CYS A 92 6.33 7.65 23.74
CA CYS A 92 6.03 6.27 24.12
C CYS A 92 7.31 5.44 24.09
N GLU A 93 8.23 5.69 25.04
CA GLU A 93 9.58 5.10 25.09
C GLU A 93 9.58 3.55 25.15
N ASN A 94 8.48 2.95 25.64
CA ASN A 94 8.32 1.49 25.72
C ASN A 94 7.82 0.84 24.44
N ALA A 95 7.44 1.63 23.43
CA ALA A 95 6.87 1.14 22.19
C ALA A 95 7.95 0.55 21.28
N ALA A 96 7.92 -0.75 21.04
CA ALA A 96 8.74 -1.38 20.01
C ALA A 96 8.20 -1.01 18.61
N ALA A 97 9.10 -0.70 17.68
CA ALA A 97 8.78 -0.46 16.28
C ALA A 97 8.87 -1.75 15.47
N ALA A 98 7.82 -2.09 14.73
CA ALA A 98 7.77 -3.28 13.90
C ALA A 98 7.30 -2.95 12.47
N CYS A 99 7.79 -3.70 11.47
CA CYS A 99 7.32 -3.62 10.09
C CYS A 99 7.56 -4.93 9.34
N GLY A 100 7.16 -4.99 8.07
CA GLY A 100 7.51 -6.09 7.19
C GLY A 100 9.01 -6.15 6.91
N PHE A 101 9.58 -7.37 6.91
CA PHE A 101 11.02 -7.57 6.75
C PHE A 101 11.57 -6.91 5.47
N ALA A 102 10.86 -7.04 4.35
CA ALA A 102 11.32 -6.50 3.07
C ALA A 102 11.30 -4.96 3.03
N ASP A 103 10.47 -4.30 3.85
CA ASP A 103 10.34 -2.84 3.90
C ASP A 103 11.20 -2.20 5.00
N ARG A 104 11.89 -2.98 5.83
CA ARG A 104 12.62 -2.51 7.02
C ARG A 104 13.56 -1.33 6.73
N ALA A 105 14.29 -1.38 5.63
CA ALA A 105 15.26 -0.34 5.31
C ALA A 105 14.58 0.99 4.99
N MET A 106 13.45 0.97 4.29
CA MET A 106 12.68 2.15 3.91
C MET A 106 11.87 2.71 5.09
N VAL A 107 11.36 1.85 5.97
CA VAL A 107 10.67 2.29 7.20
C VAL A 107 11.64 2.89 8.21
N GLY A 108 12.87 2.43 8.26
CA GLY A 108 13.89 2.93 9.19
C GLY A 108 14.61 4.20 8.74
N ASP A 109 14.64 4.49 7.42
CA ASP A 109 15.48 5.55 6.86
C ASP A 109 14.77 6.31 5.72
N PRO A 110 14.50 7.63 5.85
CA PRO A 110 13.84 8.45 4.82
C PRO A 110 14.63 8.54 3.51
N GLU A 111 15.96 8.51 3.55
CA GLU A 111 16.76 8.58 2.34
C GLU A 111 16.69 7.24 1.58
N LYS A 112 16.51 6.12 2.29
CA LYS A 112 16.22 4.82 1.67
C LYS A 112 14.84 4.79 1.03
N LEU A 113 13.83 5.31 1.71
CA LEU A 113 12.49 5.44 1.12
C LEU A 113 12.51 6.28 -0.16
N LEU A 114 13.18 7.43 -0.13
CA LEU A 114 13.32 8.27 -1.32
C LEU A 114 14.04 7.54 -2.46
N ALA A 115 15.21 6.95 -2.18
CA ALA A 115 16.05 6.32 -3.21
C ALA A 115 15.40 5.05 -3.81
N ASP A 116 14.90 4.16 -2.94
CA ASP A 116 14.53 2.80 -3.32
C ASP A 116 13.06 2.68 -3.76
N ARG A 117 12.20 3.68 -3.42
CA ARG A 117 10.79 3.69 -3.80
C ARG A 117 10.42 4.89 -4.68
N TYR A 118 10.62 6.11 -4.20
CA TYR A 118 10.06 7.28 -4.89
C TYR A 118 10.91 7.76 -6.07
N GLU A 119 12.23 7.63 -6.01
CA GLU A 119 13.19 8.10 -7.02
C GLU A 119 13.81 6.95 -7.85
N CYS A 120 13.47 5.69 -7.60
CA CYS A 120 14.06 4.53 -8.30
C CYS A 120 13.82 4.54 -9.81
N TYR A 121 12.83 5.28 -10.30
CA TYR A 121 12.53 5.41 -11.74
C TYR A 121 13.28 6.58 -12.41
N LEU A 122 13.94 7.45 -11.64
CA LEU A 122 14.57 8.67 -12.16
C LEU A 122 15.73 8.35 -13.11
N ALA A 123 16.64 7.48 -12.68
CA ALA A 123 17.87 7.19 -13.44
C ALA A 123 17.59 6.53 -14.79
N GLU A 124 16.63 5.62 -14.86
CA GLU A 124 16.33 4.84 -16.06
C GLU A 124 15.28 5.51 -16.96
N HIS A 125 14.26 6.12 -16.34
CA HIS A 125 13.07 6.59 -17.07
C HIS A 125 12.92 8.11 -17.06
N GLY A 126 13.74 8.84 -16.29
CA GLY A 126 13.59 10.28 -16.10
C GLY A 126 12.33 10.67 -15.28
N LEU A 127 11.73 9.71 -14.57
CA LEU A 127 10.52 9.91 -13.77
C LEU A 127 10.89 9.90 -12.28
N GLY A 128 10.93 11.06 -11.67
CA GLY A 128 11.19 11.28 -10.25
C GLY A 128 10.18 12.25 -9.65
N MET A 129 10.37 12.55 -8.38
CA MET A 129 9.59 13.55 -7.66
C MET A 129 10.09 14.96 -7.96
N ALA A 130 9.19 15.94 -7.93
CA ALA A 130 9.61 17.34 -7.91
C ALA A 130 10.36 17.67 -6.62
N ALA A 131 11.27 18.66 -6.67
CA ALA A 131 12.07 19.05 -5.50
C ALA A 131 11.20 19.46 -4.29
N GLU A 132 10.01 19.98 -4.54
CA GLU A 132 9.04 20.32 -3.49
C GLU A 132 8.44 19.09 -2.82
N GLU A 133 8.10 18.06 -3.60
CA GLU A 133 7.61 16.78 -3.10
C GLU A 133 8.67 16.06 -2.25
N ILE A 134 9.94 16.07 -2.69
CA ILE A 134 11.06 15.52 -1.90
C ILE A 134 11.20 16.27 -0.57
N ARG A 135 11.10 17.61 -0.58
CA ARG A 135 11.11 18.40 0.66
C ARG A 135 9.93 18.05 1.56
N TRP A 136 8.75 17.84 0.97
CA TRP A 136 7.56 17.47 1.71
C TRP A 136 7.73 16.08 2.35
N VAL A 137 8.24 15.08 1.63
CA VAL A 137 8.55 13.74 2.17
C VAL A 137 9.48 13.84 3.36
N ARG A 138 10.62 14.54 3.23
CA ARG A 138 11.58 14.71 4.32
C ARG A 138 11.00 15.42 5.54
N ALA A 139 10.12 16.40 5.34
CA ALA A 139 9.46 17.11 6.45
C ALA A 139 8.40 16.24 7.16
N ASN A 140 7.82 15.27 6.48
CA ASN A 140 6.73 14.46 7.00
C ASN A 140 7.14 13.04 7.41
N TYR A 141 8.37 12.63 7.09
CA TYR A 141 8.92 11.34 7.52
C TYR A 141 9.36 11.35 8.99
N GLY A 142 9.87 12.43 9.49
CA GLY A 142 10.53 12.50 10.81
C GLY A 142 12.00 12.08 10.76
N ALA A 143 12.57 11.71 11.91
CA ALA A 143 13.94 11.23 12.01
C ALA A 143 14.04 9.73 11.67
N PRO A 144 15.22 9.22 11.26
CA PRO A 144 15.46 7.80 11.13
C PRO A 144 15.21 7.06 12.46
N VAL A 145 14.64 5.85 12.38
CA VAL A 145 14.28 5.03 13.54
C VAL A 145 14.82 3.61 13.35
N GLU A 146 15.41 3.05 14.39
CA GLU A 146 15.73 1.62 14.41
C GLU A 146 14.45 0.80 14.53
N ILE A 147 14.33 -0.22 13.69
CA ILE A 147 13.22 -1.18 13.69
C ILE A 147 13.60 -2.34 14.60
N ASP A 148 12.85 -2.51 15.69
CA ASP A 148 13.12 -3.52 16.73
C ASP A 148 12.70 -4.92 16.30
N VAL A 149 11.58 -5.03 15.55
CA VAL A 149 10.98 -6.31 15.14
C VAL A 149 10.63 -6.28 13.67
N THR A 150 10.84 -7.38 12.97
CA THR A 150 10.35 -7.54 11.59
C THR A 150 9.49 -8.78 11.47
N PHE A 151 8.45 -8.69 10.63
CA PHE A 151 7.53 -9.77 10.31
C PHE A 151 7.68 -10.22 8.85
N SER A 152 7.47 -11.50 8.62
CA SER A 152 7.46 -12.07 7.27
C SER A 152 6.08 -12.61 6.87
N GLY A 153 5.12 -12.55 7.79
CA GLY A 153 3.77 -13.11 7.67
C GLY A 153 3.67 -14.52 8.25
N GLY A 154 2.54 -14.78 8.92
CA GLY A 154 2.27 -16.02 9.64
C GLY A 154 2.46 -15.92 11.17
N GLU A 155 2.97 -14.80 11.65
CA GLU A 155 3.13 -14.56 13.09
C GLU A 155 1.79 -14.25 13.75
N THR A 156 1.68 -14.52 15.05
CA THR A 156 0.52 -14.17 15.88
C THR A 156 0.96 -13.24 17.00
N LEU A 157 0.39 -12.05 17.04
CA LEU A 157 0.63 -11.06 18.08
C LEU A 157 -0.38 -11.27 19.22
N PRO A 158 0.10 -11.54 20.45
CA PRO A 158 -0.75 -11.49 21.62
C PRO A 158 -0.98 -10.03 22.03
N LEU A 159 -2.21 -9.70 22.44
CA LEU A 159 -2.60 -8.44 23.07
C LEU A 159 -3.56 -8.78 24.21
N GLY A 160 -3.02 -9.08 25.39
CA GLY A 160 -3.74 -9.76 26.47
C GLY A 160 -4.31 -11.11 26.01
N SER A 161 -5.63 -11.29 26.08
CA SER A 161 -6.31 -12.49 25.56
C SER A 161 -6.61 -12.43 24.05
N ARG A 162 -6.45 -11.28 23.42
CA ARG A 162 -6.64 -11.12 21.95
C ARG A 162 -5.48 -11.74 21.19
N ARG A 163 -5.74 -12.12 19.95
CA ARG A 163 -4.75 -12.68 19.02
C ARG A 163 -4.94 -12.06 17.64
N LEU A 164 -3.93 -11.36 17.16
CA LEU A 164 -3.91 -10.80 15.81
C LEU A 164 -2.93 -11.62 14.96
N GLN A 165 -3.40 -12.07 13.81
CA GLN A 165 -2.53 -12.68 12.80
C GLN A 165 -1.89 -11.56 11.97
N VAL A 166 -0.57 -11.61 11.83
CA VAL A 166 0.19 -10.78 10.91
C VAL A 166 0.33 -11.55 9.61
N LEU A 167 -0.14 -10.99 8.51
CA LEU A 167 -0.11 -11.65 7.21
C LEU A 167 0.66 -10.78 6.22
N ALA A 168 1.54 -11.41 5.44
CA ALA A 168 2.19 -10.74 4.32
C ALA A 168 1.18 -10.44 3.22
N ALA A 169 1.13 -9.21 2.77
CA ALA A 169 0.22 -8.72 1.75
C ALA A 169 0.97 -7.90 0.68
N PRO A 170 1.97 -8.50 0.00
CA PRO A 170 2.81 -7.80 -0.95
C PRO A 170 2.05 -7.32 -2.18
N GLY A 171 2.64 -6.35 -2.88
CA GLY A 171 2.10 -5.81 -4.12
C GLY A 171 2.15 -4.29 -4.14
N HIS A 172 1.62 -3.61 -3.11
CA HIS A 172 1.80 -2.18 -2.92
C HIS A 172 3.25 -1.85 -2.53
N SER A 173 3.79 -2.57 -1.55
CA SER A 173 5.22 -2.69 -1.28
C SER A 173 5.58 -4.16 -1.11
N ALA A 174 6.87 -4.49 -1.12
CA ALA A 174 7.32 -5.88 -0.99
C ALA A 174 7.10 -6.45 0.41
N GLY A 175 7.15 -5.61 1.45
CA GLY A 175 6.98 -5.99 2.84
C GLY A 175 5.63 -5.61 3.44
N HIS A 176 4.63 -5.24 2.63
CA HIS A 176 3.33 -4.81 3.14
C HIS A 176 2.70 -5.88 4.04
N LEU A 177 2.16 -5.45 5.20
CA LEU A 177 1.50 -6.30 6.18
C LEU A 177 0.04 -5.92 6.32
N VAL A 178 -0.81 -6.92 6.57
CA VAL A 178 -2.17 -6.74 7.08
C VAL A 178 -2.30 -7.47 8.41
N LEU A 179 -3.15 -6.96 9.30
CA LEU A 179 -3.44 -7.58 10.59
C LEU A 179 -4.88 -8.06 10.61
N PHE A 180 -5.08 -9.32 10.99
CA PHE A 180 -6.41 -9.94 11.07
C PHE A 180 -6.68 -10.48 12.46
N GLU A 181 -7.82 -10.13 13.04
CA GLU A 181 -8.30 -10.73 14.31
C GLU A 181 -9.39 -11.76 14.04
N PRO A 182 -9.09 -13.07 14.03
CA PRO A 182 -10.06 -14.10 13.66
C PRO A 182 -11.30 -14.14 14.55
N ARG A 183 -11.16 -13.76 15.84
CA ARG A 183 -12.27 -13.79 16.80
C ARG A 183 -13.38 -12.79 16.44
N THR A 184 -13.02 -11.62 15.94
CA THR A 184 -13.96 -10.54 15.59
C THR A 184 -14.22 -10.47 14.09
N GLY A 185 -13.32 -11.03 13.28
CA GLY A 185 -13.32 -10.89 11.83
C GLY A 185 -12.85 -9.51 11.34
N LEU A 186 -12.22 -8.72 12.21
CA LEU A 186 -11.67 -7.41 11.83
C LEU A 186 -10.37 -7.60 11.05
N LEU A 187 -10.31 -7.00 9.87
CA LEU A 187 -9.11 -6.91 9.04
C LEU A 187 -8.64 -5.45 8.96
N PHE A 188 -7.41 -5.21 9.35
CA PHE A 188 -6.70 -3.94 9.15
C PHE A 188 -5.82 -4.09 7.91
N SER A 189 -6.36 -3.66 6.77
CA SER A 189 -5.74 -3.88 5.46
C SER A 189 -4.76 -2.77 5.07
N SER A 190 -4.81 -1.61 5.72
CA SER A 190 -4.06 -0.43 5.30
C SER A 190 -4.18 -0.21 3.78
N ASP A 191 -3.06 -0.09 3.07
CA ASP A 191 -2.99 0.15 1.63
C ASP A 191 -2.69 -1.12 0.81
N ALA A 192 -3.00 -2.32 1.36
CA ALA A 192 -2.79 -3.58 0.63
C ALA A 192 -3.59 -3.67 -0.67
N VAL A 193 -4.76 -3.00 -0.73
CA VAL A 193 -5.64 -2.96 -1.91
C VAL A 193 -6.17 -1.54 -2.10
N HIS A 194 -6.16 -1.05 -3.36
CA HIS A 194 -6.36 0.37 -3.66
C HIS A 194 -7.65 0.72 -4.40
N TRP A 195 -8.54 -0.25 -4.67
CA TRP A 195 -9.68 0.04 -5.55
C TRP A 195 -9.18 0.56 -6.92
N HIS A 196 -9.87 1.55 -7.52
CA HIS A 196 -9.41 2.24 -8.73
C HIS A 196 -8.90 3.66 -8.45
N ALA A 197 -8.99 4.11 -7.19
CA ALA A 197 -8.47 5.39 -6.72
C ALA A 197 -8.39 5.44 -5.20
N CYS A 198 -7.39 6.16 -4.66
CA CYS A 198 -7.42 6.62 -3.29
C CYS A 198 -8.22 7.94 -3.25
N PRO A 199 -9.28 8.03 -2.44
CA PRO A 199 -10.17 9.18 -2.44
C PRO A 199 -9.61 10.38 -1.66
N ALA A 200 -9.94 11.58 -2.11
CA ALA A 200 -9.90 12.76 -1.26
C ALA A 200 -10.99 12.67 -0.16
N ALA A 201 -10.96 13.58 0.80
CA ALA A 201 -11.93 13.59 1.90
C ALA A 201 -13.38 13.85 1.44
N ASP A 202 -13.57 14.45 0.28
CA ASP A 202 -14.88 14.68 -0.37
C ASP A 202 -15.32 13.51 -1.27
N GLY A 203 -14.47 12.48 -1.41
CA GLY A 203 -14.72 11.29 -2.22
C GLY A 203 -14.23 11.37 -3.67
N SER A 204 -13.66 12.49 -4.11
CA SER A 204 -13.08 12.61 -5.45
C SER A 204 -11.83 11.73 -5.62
N PRO A 205 -11.48 11.28 -6.85
CA PRO A 205 -10.36 10.37 -7.10
C PRO A 205 -9.01 11.11 -7.05
N ALA A 206 -8.44 11.31 -5.86
CA ALA A 206 -7.24 12.10 -5.64
C ALA A 206 -5.95 11.42 -6.14
N LEU A 207 -5.77 10.13 -5.83
CA LEU A 207 -4.53 9.40 -6.14
C LEU A 207 -4.84 8.11 -6.90
N CYS A 208 -4.06 7.85 -7.95
CA CYS A 208 -4.12 6.57 -8.65
C CYS A 208 -3.62 5.42 -7.76
N PRO A 209 -3.99 4.17 -8.04
CA PRO A 209 -3.41 3.01 -7.37
C PRO A 209 -1.88 2.92 -7.56
N THR A 210 -1.15 2.69 -6.46
CA THR A 210 0.31 2.73 -6.39
C THR A 210 0.94 1.36 -6.11
N TYR A 211 0.28 0.26 -6.49
CA TYR A 211 0.91 -1.06 -6.41
C TYR A 211 2.11 -1.15 -7.35
N GLU A 212 3.14 -1.88 -6.94
CA GLU A 212 4.38 -2.03 -7.70
C GLU A 212 4.51 -3.40 -8.36
N GLU A 213 3.88 -4.44 -7.81
CA GLU A 213 4.01 -5.82 -8.30
C GLU A 213 2.63 -6.43 -8.53
N VAL A 214 2.30 -6.68 -9.80
CA VAL A 214 0.95 -7.08 -10.22
C VAL A 214 0.53 -8.44 -9.66
N ASP A 215 1.35 -9.50 -9.84
CA ASP A 215 0.98 -10.85 -9.40
C ASP A 215 0.91 -10.96 -7.87
N PRO A 216 1.86 -10.42 -7.08
CA PRO A 216 1.72 -10.32 -5.64
C PRO A 216 0.49 -9.53 -5.19
N TYR A 217 0.17 -8.41 -5.85
CA TYR A 217 -1.02 -7.61 -5.55
C TYR A 217 -2.32 -8.39 -5.76
N LEU A 218 -2.44 -9.11 -6.88
CA LEU A 218 -3.57 -10.00 -7.14
C LEU A 218 -3.65 -11.13 -6.10
N GLY A 219 -2.51 -11.71 -5.72
CA GLY A 219 -2.44 -12.72 -4.64
C GLY A 219 -2.88 -12.16 -3.28
N THR A 220 -2.58 -10.89 -2.99
CA THR A 220 -3.06 -10.20 -1.78
C THR A 220 -4.58 -9.99 -1.81
N ILE A 221 -5.16 -9.65 -2.96
CA ILE A 221 -6.62 -9.59 -3.14
C ILE A 221 -7.26 -10.96 -2.85
N ASP A 222 -6.69 -12.04 -3.40
CA ASP A 222 -7.17 -13.41 -3.18
C ASP A 222 -7.05 -13.85 -1.72
N LEU A 223 -5.96 -13.46 -1.04
CA LEU A 223 -5.77 -13.68 0.39
C LEU A 223 -6.89 -13.00 1.20
N ILE A 224 -7.14 -11.70 0.98
CA ILE A 224 -8.16 -10.95 1.71
C ILE A 224 -9.56 -11.56 1.47
N GLU A 225 -9.87 -11.93 0.23
CA GLU A 225 -11.12 -12.60 -0.09
C GLU A 225 -11.27 -13.93 0.68
N SER A 226 -10.20 -14.73 0.76
CA SER A 226 -10.20 -16.01 1.47
C SER A 226 -10.37 -15.89 2.98
N LEU A 227 -9.93 -14.78 3.58
CA LEU A 227 -10.13 -14.49 5.00
C LEU A 227 -11.59 -14.19 5.33
N ALA A 228 -12.39 -13.78 4.33
CA ALA A 228 -13.80 -13.43 4.48
C ALA A 228 -14.04 -12.50 5.70
N PRO A 229 -13.35 -11.35 5.80
CA PRO A 229 -13.43 -10.50 6.98
C PRO A 229 -14.85 -9.97 7.20
N SER A 230 -15.27 -9.89 8.48
CA SER A 230 -16.55 -9.24 8.82
C SER A 230 -16.52 -7.76 8.49
N GLU A 231 -15.39 -7.12 8.76
CA GLU A 231 -15.13 -5.72 8.42
C GLU A 231 -13.68 -5.55 7.94
N MET A 232 -13.50 -4.73 6.92
CA MET A 232 -12.20 -4.33 6.39
C MET A 232 -11.95 -2.85 6.65
N HIS A 233 -10.88 -2.56 7.36
CA HIS A 233 -10.42 -1.24 7.76
C HIS A 233 -9.14 -0.89 7.00
N SER A 234 -9.21 0.08 6.10
CA SER A 234 -8.15 0.48 5.17
C SER A 234 -7.44 1.75 5.63
N GLY A 235 -6.31 2.10 5.00
CA GLY A 235 -5.53 3.31 5.32
C GLY A 235 -6.24 4.61 4.93
N HIS A 236 -6.95 4.63 3.80
CA HIS A 236 -7.56 5.85 3.26
C HIS A 236 -9.05 5.74 2.95
N TRP A 237 -9.57 4.53 2.80
CA TRP A 237 -10.95 4.30 2.38
C TRP A 237 -11.89 4.16 3.58
N PRO A 238 -13.19 4.42 3.37
CA PRO A 238 -14.19 4.06 4.37
C PRO A 238 -14.14 2.57 4.72
N MET A 239 -14.51 2.23 5.94
CA MET A 239 -14.73 0.84 6.37
C MET A 239 -15.75 0.16 5.44
N ARG A 240 -15.52 -1.11 5.15
CA ARG A 240 -16.41 -1.97 4.35
C ARG A 240 -16.73 -3.25 5.08
N SER A 241 -17.93 -3.80 4.80
CA SER A 241 -18.39 -5.05 5.40
C SER A 241 -19.15 -5.90 4.40
N GLY A 242 -19.14 -7.21 4.59
CA GLY A 242 -19.92 -8.16 3.81
C GLY A 242 -19.68 -8.02 2.30
N ALA A 243 -20.77 -7.81 1.52
CA ALA A 243 -20.69 -7.68 0.07
C ALA A 243 -19.89 -6.47 -0.43
N GLU A 244 -19.75 -5.42 0.39
CA GLU A 244 -18.94 -4.24 0.00
C GLU A 244 -17.44 -4.55 -0.06
N VAL A 245 -16.97 -5.51 0.76
CA VAL A 245 -15.59 -5.99 0.69
C VAL A 245 -15.36 -6.67 -0.66
N LEU A 246 -16.24 -7.60 -1.04
CA LEU A 246 -16.11 -8.32 -2.32
C LEU A 246 -16.16 -7.37 -3.51
N ALA A 247 -17.09 -6.42 -3.52
CA ALA A 247 -17.18 -5.41 -4.58
C ALA A 247 -15.90 -4.57 -4.70
N PHE A 248 -15.31 -4.18 -3.56
CA PHE A 248 -14.05 -3.43 -3.54
C PHE A 248 -12.87 -4.25 -4.10
N LEU A 249 -12.80 -5.54 -3.77
CA LEU A 249 -11.78 -6.45 -4.28
C LEU A 249 -11.95 -6.68 -5.79
N ASP A 250 -13.18 -6.89 -6.26
CA ASP A 250 -13.48 -7.09 -7.69
C ASP A 250 -13.17 -5.83 -8.51
N ASP A 251 -13.53 -4.64 -8.02
CA ASP A 251 -13.18 -3.38 -8.66
C ASP A 251 -11.65 -3.19 -8.74
N SER A 252 -10.91 -3.64 -7.72
CA SER A 252 -9.45 -3.58 -7.68
C SER A 252 -8.82 -4.51 -8.72
N ARG A 253 -9.35 -5.74 -8.89
CA ARG A 253 -8.96 -6.65 -9.98
C ARG A 253 -9.27 -6.05 -11.34
N GLY A 254 -10.48 -5.52 -11.51
CA GLY A 254 -10.92 -4.87 -12.75
C GLY A 254 -10.05 -3.67 -13.14
N PHE A 255 -9.50 -2.95 -12.15
CA PHE A 255 -8.54 -1.89 -12.42
C PHE A 255 -7.22 -2.43 -13.00
N VAL A 256 -6.66 -3.49 -12.42
CA VAL A 256 -5.47 -4.17 -12.95
C VAL A 256 -5.67 -4.61 -14.40
N GLU A 257 -6.83 -5.19 -14.71
CA GLU A 257 -7.17 -5.63 -16.07
C GLU A 257 -7.28 -4.43 -17.04
N ARG A 258 -7.90 -3.32 -16.62
CA ARG A 258 -7.99 -2.10 -17.44
C ARG A 258 -6.61 -1.55 -17.78
N VAL A 259 -5.71 -1.44 -16.79
CA VAL A 259 -4.33 -0.99 -17.02
C VAL A 259 -3.61 -1.91 -18.00
N ASP A 260 -3.68 -3.25 -17.83
CA ASP A 260 -3.08 -4.21 -18.77
C ASP A 260 -3.62 -4.02 -20.20
N GLY A 261 -4.93 -3.82 -20.34
CA GLY A 261 -5.58 -3.57 -21.63
C GLY A 261 -5.08 -2.30 -22.33
N VAL A 262 -5.01 -1.18 -21.59
CA VAL A 262 -4.47 0.09 -22.11
C VAL A 262 -3.02 -0.08 -22.55
N LEU A 263 -2.18 -0.69 -21.73
CA LEU A 263 -0.77 -0.87 -22.04
C LEU A 263 -0.56 -1.73 -23.29
N ARG A 264 -1.26 -2.84 -23.42
CA ARG A 264 -1.18 -3.70 -24.62
C ARG A 264 -1.61 -2.96 -25.88
N ALA A 265 -2.66 -2.14 -25.81
CA ALA A 265 -3.13 -1.35 -26.95
C ALA A 265 -2.11 -0.27 -27.34
N ARG A 266 -1.47 0.36 -26.39
CA ARG A 266 -0.53 1.47 -26.61
C ARG A 266 0.88 1.05 -27.00
N MET A 267 1.28 -0.20 -26.71
CA MET A 267 2.58 -0.74 -27.08
C MET A 267 2.61 -1.43 -28.45
N ALA A 268 1.62 -1.21 -29.32
CA ALA A 268 1.73 -1.60 -30.73
C ALA A 268 2.93 -0.92 -31.43
N GLU A 269 3.23 0.31 -31.02
CA GLU A 269 4.47 1.01 -31.33
C GLU A 269 5.30 1.21 -30.06
N PRO A 270 6.65 1.31 -30.17
CA PRO A 270 7.50 1.48 -29.00
C PRO A 270 7.16 2.74 -28.19
N ALA A 271 6.79 2.60 -26.91
CA ALA A 271 6.42 3.68 -26.01
C ALA A 271 7.29 3.71 -24.76
N THR A 272 7.60 4.89 -24.22
CA THR A 272 8.32 5.08 -22.94
C THR A 272 7.37 4.88 -21.76
N LEU A 273 7.93 4.66 -20.56
CA LEU A 273 7.15 4.58 -19.32
C LEU A 273 6.28 5.84 -19.14
N ALA A 274 6.83 7.04 -19.39
CA ALA A 274 6.08 8.31 -19.29
C ALA A 274 4.85 8.34 -20.23
N GLN A 275 5.04 7.98 -21.51
CA GLN A 275 3.94 7.93 -22.49
C GLN A 275 2.86 6.91 -22.09
N LEU A 276 3.24 5.79 -21.50
CA LEU A 276 2.31 4.78 -21.02
C LEU A 276 1.56 5.24 -19.77
N CYS A 277 2.22 5.98 -18.86
CA CYS A 277 1.54 6.62 -17.72
C CYS A 277 0.51 7.65 -18.17
N GLU A 278 0.84 8.50 -19.18
CA GLU A 278 -0.11 9.44 -19.77
C GLU A 278 -1.33 8.71 -20.36
N ALA A 279 -1.10 7.64 -21.12
CA ALA A 279 -2.20 6.86 -21.69
C ALA A 279 -3.11 6.23 -20.64
N VAL A 280 -2.55 5.71 -19.55
CA VAL A 280 -3.35 5.16 -18.45
C VAL A 280 -4.11 6.25 -17.71
N GLN A 281 -3.51 7.45 -17.51
CA GLN A 281 -4.20 8.60 -16.93
C GLN A 281 -5.44 8.98 -17.76
N ASP A 282 -5.30 9.01 -19.09
CA ASP A 282 -6.36 9.42 -20.00
C ASP A 282 -7.48 8.39 -20.14
N GLU A 283 -7.15 7.09 -20.13
CA GLU A 283 -8.09 6.01 -20.46
C GLU A 283 -8.68 5.29 -19.24
N ALA A 284 -7.97 5.25 -18.12
CA ALA A 284 -8.39 4.58 -16.89
C ALA A 284 -8.66 5.54 -15.72
N GLY A 285 -8.19 6.80 -15.79
CA GLY A 285 -8.41 7.88 -14.85
C GLY A 285 -9.63 8.76 -15.19
N PRO A 286 -9.59 10.07 -14.90
CA PRO A 286 -8.42 10.80 -14.38
C PRO A 286 -8.25 10.76 -12.84
N TRP A 287 -7.03 11.08 -12.38
CA TRP A 287 -6.71 11.32 -10.97
C TRP A 287 -6.01 12.67 -10.81
N ASP A 288 -6.23 13.33 -9.67
CA ASP A 288 -5.61 14.63 -9.38
C ASP A 288 -4.08 14.54 -9.23
N SER A 289 -3.57 13.36 -8.85
CA SER A 289 -2.13 13.08 -8.76
C SER A 289 -1.36 13.18 -10.07
N GLY A 290 -2.07 13.18 -11.21
CA GLY A 290 -1.47 13.22 -12.52
C GLY A 290 -0.74 11.93 -12.94
N PRO A 291 -0.20 11.89 -14.18
CA PRO A 291 0.33 10.65 -14.78
C PRO A 291 1.64 10.15 -14.15
N ALA A 292 2.46 11.06 -13.57
CA ALA A 292 3.77 10.66 -13.05
C ALA A 292 3.69 9.64 -11.90
N VAL A 293 2.63 9.65 -11.10
CA VAL A 293 2.44 8.70 -10.00
C VAL A 293 2.11 7.30 -10.51
N LEU A 294 1.52 7.17 -11.70
CA LEU A 294 1.25 5.87 -12.32
C LEU A 294 2.51 5.04 -12.62
N ARG A 295 3.72 5.64 -12.50
CA ARG A 295 4.99 4.92 -12.70
C ARG A 295 5.08 3.64 -11.87
N PHE A 296 4.49 3.59 -10.67
CA PHE A 296 4.47 2.41 -9.82
C PHE A 296 3.71 1.27 -10.49
N ALA A 297 2.42 1.46 -10.74
CA ALA A 297 1.56 0.44 -11.34
C ALA A 297 2.01 0.07 -12.76
N VAL A 298 2.25 1.08 -13.62
CA VAL A 298 2.63 0.83 -15.02
C VAL A 298 3.95 0.07 -15.13
N SER A 299 4.97 0.43 -14.32
CA SER A 299 6.23 -0.33 -14.34
C SER A 299 6.07 -1.75 -13.82
N GLY A 300 5.19 -1.99 -12.85
CA GLY A 300 4.81 -3.33 -12.39
C GLY A 300 4.24 -4.19 -13.53
N HIS A 301 3.32 -3.63 -14.31
CA HIS A 301 2.79 -4.30 -15.49
C HIS A 301 3.87 -4.55 -16.54
N LEU A 302 4.74 -3.58 -16.81
CA LEU A 302 5.81 -3.75 -17.79
C LEU A 302 6.78 -4.86 -17.38
N ARG A 303 7.21 -4.89 -16.11
CA ARG A 303 8.05 -5.98 -15.59
C ARG A 303 7.38 -7.35 -15.78
N ARG A 304 6.08 -7.44 -15.45
CA ARG A 304 5.29 -8.67 -15.65
C ARG A 304 5.25 -9.09 -17.11
N LEU A 305 4.91 -8.16 -18.01
CA LEU A 305 4.78 -8.45 -19.46
C LEU A 305 6.12 -8.83 -20.11
N VAL A 306 7.21 -8.19 -19.69
CA VAL A 306 8.57 -8.56 -20.13
C VAL A 306 8.94 -9.96 -19.63
N ALA A 307 8.69 -10.26 -18.36
CA ALA A 307 8.96 -11.61 -17.80
C ALA A 307 8.14 -12.71 -18.48
N GLN A 308 6.94 -12.40 -18.94
CA GLN A 308 6.08 -13.31 -19.73
C GLN A 308 6.51 -13.43 -21.20
N GLY A 309 7.48 -12.64 -21.66
CA GLY A 309 7.89 -12.61 -23.06
C GLY A 309 6.83 -12.01 -23.99
N ALA A 310 5.88 -11.24 -23.46
CA ALA A 310 4.84 -10.56 -24.23
C ALA A 310 5.28 -9.18 -24.73
N VAL A 311 6.25 -8.57 -24.07
CA VAL A 311 6.81 -7.24 -24.37
C VAL A 311 8.32 -7.33 -24.45
N GLU A 312 8.91 -6.64 -25.41
CA GLU A 312 10.35 -6.42 -25.50
C GLU A 312 10.72 -4.98 -25.13
N THR A 313 11.91 -4.83 -24.59
CA THR A 313 12.51 -3.51 -24.35
C THR A 313 13.38 -3.14 -25.55
N VAL A 314 13.16 -1.98 -26.15
CA VAL A 314 13.90 -1.45 -27.29
C VAL A 314 14.48 -0.07 -26.94
N GLY A 315 15.61 0.28 -27.52
CA GLY A 315 16.24 1.58 -27.31
C GLY A 315 17.76 1.53 -27.51
N ALA A 316 18.38 2.70 -27.61
CA ALA A 316 19.83 2.83 -27.66
C ALA A 316 20.39 2.82 -26.22
N PRO A 317 21.62 2.34 -25.99
CA PRO A 317 22.28 2.44 -24.71
C PRO A 317 22.30 3.89 -24.18
N GLY A 318 21.86 4.09 -22.94
CA GLY A 318 21.80 5.40 -22.29
C GLY A 318 20.56 6.26 -22.60
N ALA A 319 19.68 5.80 -23.49
CA ALA A 319 18.36 6.39 -23.65
C ALA A 319 17.32 5.71 -22.76
N ALA A 320 16.26 6.44 -22.40
CA ALA A 320 15.15 5.83 -21.67
C ALA A 320 14.57 4.64 -22.45
N PRO A 321 14.34 3.50 -21.80
CA PRO A 321 13.82 2.31 -22.47
C PRO A 321 12.41 2.57 -23.04
N ARG A 322 12.14 1.94 -24.16
CA ARG A 322 10.83 1.90 -24.78
C ARG A 322 10.35 0.45 -24.82
N TYR A 323 9.07 0.27 -24.71
CA TYR A 323 8.42 -1.03 -24.61
C TYR A 323 7.56 -1.26 -25.82
N ARG A 324 7.65 -2.45 -26.44
CA ARG A 324 6.86 -2.86 -27.58
C ARG A 324 6.24 -4.23 -27.36
N LEU A 325 4.94 -4.35 -27.65
CA LEU A 325 4.23 -5.63 -27.63
C LEU A 325 4.77 -6.54 -28.75
N LEU A 326 5.08 -7.77 -28.38
CA LEU A 326 5.45 -8.79 -29.37
C LEU A 326 4.19 -9.37 -30.02
N ALA A 327 4.26 -9.61 -31.33
CA ALA A 327 3.19 -10.34 -32.00
C ALA A 327 3.07 -11.74 -31.38
N ALA A 328 1.83 -12.17 -31.08
CA ALA A 328 1.59 -13.50 -30.60
C ALA A 328 2.21 -14.50 -31.59
N THR A 329 3.21 -15.27 -31.13
CA THR A 329 3.73 -16.38 -31.92
C THR A 329 2.62 -17.41 -32.01
N SER A 330 2.00 -17.55 -33.20
CA SER A 330 1.09 -18.68 -33.46
C SER A 330 1.86 -19.97 -33.16
N PRO A 331 1.31 -20.89 -32.36
CA PRO A 331 1.93 -22.18 -32.18
C PRO A 331 2.13 -22.80 -33.57
N ALA A 332 3.39 -23.13 -33.91
CA ALA A 332 3.73 -23.75 -35.17
C ALA A 332 2.83 -24.98 -35.35
N ALA A 333 2.00 -24.97 -36.39
CA ALA A 333 1.18 -26.11 -36.76
C ALA A 333 2.11 -27.31 -36.97
N GLY A 334 2.17 -28.18 -35.96
CA GLY A 334 2.96 -29.39 -36.01
C GLY A 334 2.53 -30.21 -37.23
N SER A 335 3.36 -30.21 -38.26
CA SER A 335 3.27 -31.07 -39.41
C SER A 335 3.33 -32.53 -38.93
N LYS A 336 2.15 -33.15 -38.72
CA LYS A 336 2.03 -34.58 -38.65
C LYS A 336 2.05 -35.12 -40.09
N THR A 337 3.23 -35.35 -40.61
CA THR A 337 3.38 -36.30 -41.74
C THR A 337 3.13 -37.73 -41.22
N LEU A 338 1.90 -38.20 -41.42
CA LEU A 338 1.61 -39.62 -41.37
C LEU A 338 2.34 -40.28 -42.52
N GLY A 339 3.46 -40.96 -42.24
CA GLY A 339 4.06 -41.90 -43.13
C GLY A 339 3.22 -43.17 -43.20
N ALA A 340 2.42 -43.29 -44.26
CA ALA A 340 1.85 -44.59 -44.65
C ALA A 340 3.03 -45.49 -45.09
N ARG A 341 3.22 -46.62 -44.44
CA ARG A 341 3.94 -47.75 -44.96
C ARG A 341 2.99 -48.94 -45.03
N THR A 342 2.89 -49.41 -46.23
CA THR A 342 2.30 -50.66 -46.75
C THR A 342 2.73 -51.89 -45.94
#